data_8552644460aeedc0ee3c9fe9c76e1422
#
_entry.id   8552644460aeedc0ee3c9fe9c76e1422
#
_cell.length_a   1.000
_cell.length_b   1.000
_cell.length_c   1.000
_cell.angle_alpha   90.00
_cell.angle_beta   90.00
_cell.angle_gamma   90.00
#
_symmetry.space_group_name_H-M   'P 1'
#
loop_
_entity.id
_entity.type
_entity.pdbx_description
1 polymer ?
#
loop_
_entity_poly.entity_id
_entity_poly.type
_entity_poly.pdbx_seq_one_letter_code
_entity_poly.pdbx_strand_id
1 'polypeptide(L)'
;MSSSARDARRLTPVEVATAGALSGLAVTFGLIAAVTPVFQLFFQIATAVPLAMVSLKLRPRAAVAAFASTILLAIAVGGVATAGRSFQAALVGLIIGFLHKKRASWLPVCGVAAGLGVVWGVGTGIAFWILSDLRT
;
A
#
# COMPACT_ATOMS: atom_id res chain seq x y z
N MET A 1 -29.86 -9.46 -18.18
CA MET A 1 -28.44 -9.43 -17.79
C MET A 1 -28.05 -10.85 -17.44
N SER A 2 -27.17 -11.47 -18.25
CA SER A 2 -26.85 -12.89 -18.15
C SER A 2 -26.05 -13.22 -16.88
N SER A 3 -26.26 -14.42 -16.33
CA SER A 3 -25.54 -14.97 -15.17
C SER A 3 -24.02 -14.91 -15.35
N SER A 4 -23.54 -15.08 -16.54
CA SER A 4 -22.12 -15.02 -16.92
C SER A 4 -21.45 -13.67 -16.61
N ALA A 5 -22.16 -12.55 -16.72
CA ALA A 5 -21.64 -11.23 -16.40
C ALA A 5 -21.53 -10.99 -14.88
N ARG A 6 -22.31 -11.71 -14.07
CA ARG A 6 -22.21 -11.66 -12.58
C ARG A 6 -21.05 -12.51 -12.09
N ASP A 7 -20.80 -13.66 -12.67
CA ASP A 7 -19.68 -14.53 -12.26
C ASP A 7 -18.32 -13.92 -12.63
N ALA A 8 -18.21 -13.20 -13.73
CA ALA A 8 -17.02 -12.43 -14.08
C ALA A 8 -16.72 -11.28 -13.08
N ARG A 9 -17.68 -10.90 -12.25
CA ARG A 9 -17.53 -9.84 -11.23
C ARG A 9 -17.11 -10.34 -9.87
N ARG A 10 -17.24 -11.62 -9.58
CA ARG A 10 -16.87 -12.20 -8.28
C ARG A 10 -15.37 -12.49 -8.24
N LEU A 11 -14.76 -12.17 -7.10
CA LEU A 11 -13.40 -12.60 -6.81
C LEU A 11 -13.41 -14.11 -6.56
N THR A 12 -12.43 -14.82 -7.11
CA THR A 12 -12.29 -16.25 -6.81
C THR A 12 -11.80 -16.45 -5.37
N PRO A 13 -12.15 -17.57 -4.71
CA PRO A 13 -11.66 -17.86 -3.37
C PRO A 13 -10.13 -17.80 -3.26
N VAL A 14 -9.42 -18.23 -4.31
CA VAL A 14 -7.96 -18.18 -4.38
C VAL A 14 -7.45 -16.73 -4.44
N GLU A 15 -8.11 -15.87 -5.22
CA GLU A 15 -7.75 -14.43 -5.27
C GLU A 15 -7.94 -13.76 -3.91
N VAL A 16 -9.04 -14.08 -3.21
CA VAL A 16 -9.32 -13.54 -1.87
C VAL A 16 -8.29 -14.04 -0.86
N ALA A 17 -7.99 -15.33 -0.86
CA ALA A 17 -6.99 -15.92 0.05
C ALA A 17 -5.59 -15.33 -0.21
N THR A 18 -5.18 -15.22 -1.47
CA THR A 18 -3.88 -14.66 -1.85
C THR A 18 -3.79 -13.17 -1.48
N ALA A 19 -4.83 -12.40 -1.75
CA ALA A 19 -4.91 -10.99 -1.38
C ALA A 19 -4.84 -10.81 0.14
N GLY A 20 -5.57 -11.62 0.90
CA GLY A 20 -5.56 -11.62 2.36
C GLY A 20 -4.18 -11.96 2.95
N ALA A 21 -3.54 -13.02 2.46
CA ALA A 21 -2.21 -13.42 2.91
C ALA A 21 -1.16 -12.33 2.64
N LEU A 22 -1.17 -11.74 1.44
CA LEU A 22 -0.23 -10.68 1.08
C LEU A 22 -0.51 -9.38 1.84
N SER A 23 -1.80 -9.06 2.13
CA SER A 23 -2.17 -7.93 2.99
C SER A 23 -1.69 -8.14 4.43
N GLY A 24 -1.86 -9.34 4.97
CA GLY A 24 -1.35 -9.71 6.30
C GLY A 24 0.16 -9.56 6.39
N LEU A 25 0.90 -10.05 5.38
CA LEU A 25 2.34 -9.91 5.30
C LEU A 25 2.78 -8.43 5.24
N ALA A 26 2.08 -7.61 4.44
CA ALA A 26 2.36 -6.18 4.36
C ALA A 26 2.17 -5.47 5.70
N VAL A 27 1.09 -5.78 6.43
CA VAL A 27 0.83 -5.23 7.77
C VAL A 27 1.90 -5.67 8.77
N THR A 28 2.32 -6.94 8.71
CA THR A 28 3.39 -7.47 9.58
C THR A 28 4.70 -6.71 9.38
N PHE A 29 5.11 -6.50 8.14
CA PHE A 29 6.29 -5.68 7.84
C PHE A 29 6.12 -4.23 8.32
N GLY A 30 4.94 -3.64 8.14
CA GLY A 30 4.63 -2.30 8.63
C GLY A 30 4.74 -2.17 10.15
N LEU A 31 4.29 -3.18 10.90
CA LEU A 31 4.41 -3.24 12.36
C LEU A 31 5.87 -3.39 12.80
N ILE A 32 6.63 -4.28 12.15
CA ILE A 32 8.06 -4.43 12.44
C ILE A 32 8.80 -3.12 12.18
N ALA A 33 8.47 -2.42 11.08
CA ALA A 33 9.03 -1.10 10.78
C ALA A 33 8.71 -0.07 11.86
N ALA A 34 7.56 -0.17 12.52
CA ALA A 34 7.15 0.76 13.58
C ALA A 34 7.96 0.59 14.88
N VAL A 35 8.41 -0.63 15.19
CA VAL A 35 9.14 -0.95 16.43
C VAL A 35 10.65 -1.02 16.25
N THR A 36 11.15 -1.03 15.00
CA THR A 36 12.60 -1.11 14.71
C THR A 36 13.10 0.15 13.96
N PRO A 37 13.44 1.23 14.66
CA PRO A 37 13.81 2.48 14.00
C PRO A 37 15.05 2.37 13.11
N VAL A 38 16.01 1.52 13.45
CA VAL A 38 17.23 1.33 12.65
C VAL A 38 16.95 0.71 11.27
N PHE A 39 15.99 -0.22 11.19
CA PHE A 39 15.62 -0.91 9.95
C PHE A 39 14.31 -0.41 9.35
N GLN A 40 13.80 0.72 9.84
CA GLN A 40 12.50 1.26 9.44
C GLN A 40 12.37 1.41 7.93
N LEU A 41 13.38 1.98 7.26
CA LEU A 41 13.39 2.16 5.80
C LEU A 41 13.32 0.83 5.05
N PHE A 42 14.08 -0.16 5.49
CA PHE A 42 14.09 -1.48 4.87
C PHE A 42 12.71 -2.15 4.96
N PHE A 43 12.12 -2.20 6.14
CA PHE A 43 10.79 -2.81 6.33
C PHE A 43 9.67 -2.00 5.66
N GLN A 44 9.82 -0.69 5.55
CA GLN A 44 8.87 0.15 4.83
C GLN A 44 8.87 -0.16 3.32
N ILE A 45 10.06 -0.37 2.74
CA ILE A 45 10.18 -0.83 1.35
C ILE A 45 9.63 -2.25 1.22
N ALA A 46 9.95 -3.14 2.16
CA ALA A 46 9.45 -4.51 2.18
C ALA A 46 7.91 -4.58 2.24
N THR A 47 7.25 -3.64 2.92
CA THR A 47 5.78 -3.52 2.98
C THR A 47 5.16 -3.27 1.60
N ALA A 48 5.85 -2.56 0.70
CA ALA A 48 5.35 -2.27 -0.64
C ALA A 48 5.38 -3.51 -1.57
N VAL A 49 6.27 -4.46 -1.32
CA VAL A 49 6.49 -5.63 -2.19
C VAL A 49 5.26 -6.55 -2.29
N PRO A 50 4.63 -6.99 -1.18
CA PRO A 50 3.44 -7.83 -1.26
C PRO A 50 2.31 -7.19 -2.05
N LEU A 51 2.10 -5.89 -1.90
CA LEU A 51 1.06 -5.14 -2.60
C LEU A 51 1.38 -4.92 -4.08
N ALA A 52 2.65 -4.73 -4.43
CA ALA A 52 3.09 -4.75 -5.82
C ALA A 52 2.82 -6.13 -6.45
N MET A 53 3.07 -7.22 -5.75
CA MET A 53 2.75 -8.57 -6.23
C MET A 53 1.25 -8.80 -6.42
N VAL A 54 0.41 -8.28 -5.54
CA VAL A 54 -1.05 -8.32 -5.69
C VAL A 54 -1.47 -7.63 -6.98
N SER A 55 -0.98 -6.42 -7.23
CA SER A 55 -1.35 -5.63 -8.41
C SER A 55 -0.82 -6.23 -9.72
N LEU A 56 0.30 -6.97 -9.68
CA LEU A 56 0.86 -7.69 -10.82
C LEU A 56 0.06 -8.95 -11.16
N LYS A 57 -0.25 -9.76 -10.15
CA LYS A 57 -0.80 -11.11 -10.33
C LYS A 57 -2.33 -11.13 -10.38
N LEU A 58 -2.98 -10.23 -9.66
CA LEU A 58 -4.42 -10.25 -9.49
C LEU A 58 -5.12 -9.19 -10.36
N ARG A 59 -6.45 -9.27 -10.41
CA ARG A 59 -7.29 -8.29 -11.09
C ARG A 59 -7.28 -6.96 -10.32
N PRO A 60 -7.51 -5.80 -10.99
CA PRO A 60 -7.49 -4.50 -10.34
C PRO A 60 -8.41 -4.40 -9.12
N ARG A 61 -9.55 -5.10 -9.16
CA ARG A 61 -10.51 -5.15 -8.03
C ARG A 61 -9.95 -5.87 -6.81
N ALA A 62 -9.21 -6.97 -7.02
CA ALA A 62 -8.55 -7.68 -5.94
C ALA A 62 -7.42 -6.84 -5.33
N ALA A 63 -6.72 -6.07 -6.16
CA ALA A 63 -5.69 -5.15 -5.69
C ALA A 63 -6.26 -4.02 -4.81
N VAL A 64 -7.40 -3.44 -5.21
CA VAL A 64 -8.12 -2.44 -4.39
C VAL A 64 -8.63 -3.05 -3.08
N ALA A 65 -9.18 -4.26 -3.13
CA ALA A 65 -9.63 -4.96 -1.93
C ALA A 65 -8.47 -5.25 -0.97
N ALA A 66 -7.33 -5.72 -1.49
CA ALA A 66 -6.13 -5.95 -0.70
C ALA A 66 -5.60 -4.65 -0.07
N PHE A 67 -5.59 -3.54 -0.83
CA PHE A 67 -5.22 -2.23 -0.31
C PHE A 67 -6.13 -1.81 0.85
N ALA A 68 -7.46 -1.88 0.67
CA ALA A 68 -8.41 -1.54 1.72
C ALA A 68 -8.24 -2.43 2.96
N SER A 69 -8.06 -3.75 2.76
CA SER A 69 -7.81 -4.71 3.84
C SER A 69 -6.53 -4.38 4.61
N THR A 70 -5.44 -4.01 3.90
CA THR A 70 -4.18 -3.61 4.52
C THR A 70 -4.35 -2.40 5.43
N ILE A 71 -5.08 -1.38 4.96
CA ILE A 71 -5.33 -0.16 5.75
C ILE A 71 -6.20 -0.46 6.97
N LEU A 72 -7.29 -1.22 6.79
CA LEU A 72 -8.17 -1.59 7.91
C LEU A 72 -7.43 -2.42 8.97
N LEU A 73 -6.62 -3.39 8.54
CA LEU A 73 -5.79 -4.18 9.45
C LEU A 73 -4.73 -3.33 10.16
N ALA A 74 -4.10 -2.40 9.45
CA ALA A 74 -3.12 -1.50 10.03
C ALA A 74 -3.75 -0.58 11.10
N ILE A 75 -4.98 -0.08 10.86
CA ILE A 75 -5.75 0.68 11.86
C ILE A 75 -6.07 -0.19 13.07
N ALA A 76 -6.57 -1.41 12.84
CA ALA A 76 -7.02 -2.29 13.90
C ALA A 76 -5.89 -2.73 14.84
N VAL A 77 -4.69 -2.97 14.30
CA VAL A 77 -3.56 -3.51 15.06
C VAL A 77 -2.60 -2.43 15.56
N GLY A 78 -2.31 -1.44 14.73
CA GLY A 78 -1.29 -0.44 14.99
C GLY A 78 -1.80 1.00 15.14
N GLY A 79 -3.10 1.21 15.02
CA GLY A 79 -3.74 2.53 15.11
C GLY A 79 -3.50 3.40 13.88
N VAL A 80 -4.00 4.64 13.95
CA VAL A 80 -4.01 5.59 12.82
C VAL A 80 -2.60 5.96 12.32
N ALA A 81 -1.63 6.05 13.21
CA ALA A 81 -0.25 6.38 12.83
C ALA A 81 0.39 5.29 11.98
N THR A 82 0.16 4.02 12.33
CA THR A 82 0.64 2.86 11.55
C THR A 82 -0.09 2.78 10.22
N ALA A 83 -1.39 3.06 10.21
CA ALA A 83 -2.18 3.09 8.99
C ALA A 83 -1.68 4.14 7.99
N GLY A 84 -1.31 5.33 8.44
CA GLY A 84 -0.74 6.38 7.59
C GLY A 84 0.55 5.96 6.90
N ARG A 85 1.45 5.30 7.62
CA ARG A 85 2.69 4.75 7.05
C ARG A 85 2.42 3.60 6.07
N SER A 86 1.53 2.69 6.45
CA SER A 86 1.12 1.57 5.60
C SER A 86 0.39 2.03 4.34
N PHE A 87 -0.39 3.11 4.42
CA PHE A 87 -1.06 3.72 3.28
C PHE A 87 -0.06 4.17 2.22
N GLN A 88 0.98 4.90 2.62
CA GLN A 88 2.03 5.36 1.70
C GLN A 88 2.72 4.18 1.01
N ALA A 89 3.20 3.20 1.78
CA ALA A 89 3.88 2.03 1.25
C ALA A 89 2.97 1.20 0.32
N ALA A 90 1.70 1.03 0.71
CA ALA A 90 0.70 0.32 -0.05
C ALA A 90 0.40 1.01 -1.38
N LEU A 91 0.27 2.33 -1.38
CA LEU A 91 -0.02 3.13 -2.57
C LEU A 91 1.14 3.06 -3.56
N VAL A 92 2.38 3.21 -3.08
CA VAL A 92 3.60 3.04 -3.89
C VAL A 92 3.66 1.64 -4.49
N GLY A 93 3.42 0.59 -3.69
CA GLY A 93 3.41 -0.79 -4.15
C GLY A 93 2.38 -1.05 -5.25
N LEU A 94 1.15 -0.56 -5.08
CA LEU A 94 0.10 -0.67 -6.09
C LEU A 94 0.48 0.02 -7.40
N ILE A 95 0.96 1.25 -7.32
CA ILE A 95 1.31 2.04 -8.52
C ILE A 95 2.46 1.37 -9.28
N ILE A 96 3.50 0.94 -8.57
CA ILE A 96 4.63 0.21 -9.18
C ILE A 96 4.12 -1.05 -9.89
N GLY A 97 3.28 -1.84 -9.24
CA GLY A 97 2.73 -3.04 -9.85
C GLY A 97 1.87 -2.76 -11.08
N PHE A 98 1.01 -1.73 -11.06
CA PHE A 98 0.21 -1.35 -12.23
C PHE A 98 1.08 -0.83 -13.38
N LEU A 99 2.08 -0.01 -13.10
CA LEU A 99 3.00 0.51 -14.13
C LEU A 99 3.80 -0.63 -14.76
N HIS A 100 4.29 -1.56 -13.95
CA HIS A 100 5.00 -2.73 -14.46
C HIS A 100 4.11 -3.64 -15.32
N LYS A 101 2.86 -3.84 -14.92
CA LYS A 101 1.87 -4.59 -15.71
C LYS A 101 1.60 -3.96 -17.08
N LYS A 102 1.70 -2.64 -17.20
CA LYS A 102 1.59 -1.91 -18.47
C LYS A 102 2.88 -1.88 -19.28
N ARG A 103 3.91 -2.64 -18.90
CA ARG A 103 5.26 -2.64 -19.49
C ARG A 103 5.87 -1.23 -19.57
N ALA A 104 5.54 -0.38 -18.59
CA ALA A 104 6.15 0.94 -18.50
C ALA A 104 7.66 0.80 -18.25
N SER A 105 8.44 1.69 -18.88
CA SER A 105 9.86 1.79 -18.62
C SER A 105 10.12 2.04 -17.12
N TRP A 106 11.28 1.68 -16.62
CA TRP A 106 11.66 1.88 -15.22
C TRP A 106 11.71 3.37 -14.81
N LEU A 107 12.01 4.25 -15.76
CA LEU A 107 12.09 5.70 -15.55
C LEU A 107 10.77 6.31 -15.00
N PRO A 108 9.58 6.12 -15.62
CA PRO A 108 8.33 6.63 -15.06
C PRO A 108 7.97 5.99 -13.71
N VAL A 109 8.36 4.75 -13.46
CA VAL A 109 8.16 4.08 -12.17
C VAL A 109 8.93 4.80 -11.06
N CYS A 110 10.21 5.08 -11.29
CA CYS A 110 11.04 5.84 -10.35
C CYS A 110 10.53 7.27 -10.19
N GLY A 111 10.10 7.93 -11.26
CA GLY A 111 9.55 9.28 -11.22
C GLY A 111 8.28 9.37 -10.37
N VAL A 112 7.36 8.44 -10.53
CA VAL A 112 6.12 8.40 -9.73
C VAL A 112 6.42 8.09 -8.26
N ALA A 113 7.32 7.14 -7.99
CA ALA A 113 7.71 6.80 -6.61
C ALA A 113 8.38 7.99 -5.91
N ALA A 114 9.29 8.67 -6.59
CA ALA A 114 9.95 9.87 -6.07
C ALA A 114 8.96 11.02 -5.86
N GLY A 115 8.06 11.27 -6.82
CA GLY A 115 7.03 12.29 -6.73
C GLY A 115 6.09 12.07 -5.53
N LEU A 116 5.63 10.84 -5.32
CA LEU A 116 4.82 10.47 -4.15
C LEU A 116 5.59 10.67 -2.84
N GLY A 117 6.89 10.32 -2.81
CA GLY A 117 7.74 10.55 -1.66
C GLY A 117 7.88 12.03 -1.31
N VAL A 118 8.08 12.89 -2.31
CA VAL A 118 8.15 14.35 -2.13
C VAL A 118 6.83 14.91 -1.63
N VAL A 119 5.71 14.58 -2.28
CA VAL A 119 4.36 15.04 -1.88
C VAL A 119 4.06 14.66 -0.44
N TRP A 120 4.38 13.42 -0.06
CA TRP A 120 4.18 12.94 1.31
C TRP A 120 5.10 13.63 2.31
N GLY A 121 6.39 13.80 1.96
CA GLY A 121 7.37 14.48 2.81
C GLY A 121 6.99 15.94 3.06
N VAL A 122 6.60 16.65 2.01
CA VAL A 122 6.12 18.05 2.12
C VAL A 122 4.83 18.11 2.93
N GLY A 123 3.85 17.23 2.65
CA GLY A 123 2.58 17.20 3.37
C GLY A 123 2.75 16.94 4.87
N THR A 124 3.59 15.99 5.25
CA THR A 124 3.90 15.70 6.66
C THR A 124 4.69 16.83 7.32
N GLY A 125 5.60 17.46 6.59
CA GLY A 125 6.36 18.63 7.07
C GLY A 125 5.45 19.82 7.38
N ILE A 126 4.53 20.15 6.47
CA ILE A 126 3.55 21.22 6.66
C ILE A 126 2.62 20.89 7.84
N ALA A 127 2.11 19.66 7.91
CA ALA A 127 1.25 19.25 9.02
C ALA A 127 1.96 19.35 10.36
N PHE A 128 3.24 18.96 10.44
CA PHE A 128 4.05 19.09 11.65
C PHE A 128 4.27 20.55 12.00
N TRP A 129 4.53 21.41 11.03
CA TRP A 129 4.73 22.84 11.27
C TRP A 129 3.47 23.52 11.82
N ILE A 130 2.30 23.25 11.20
CA ILE A 130 1.01 23.78 11.68
C ILE A 130 0.69 23.29 13.10
N LEU A 131 0.93 22.00 13.39
CA LEU A 131 0.68 21.43 14.71
C LEU A 131 1.64 21.96 15.77
N SER A 132 2.87 22.32 15.40
CA SER A 132 3.82 22.93 16.33
C SER A 132 3.44 24.38 16.68
N ASP A 133 2.90 25.12 15.70
CA ASP A 133 2.46 26.52 15.87
C ASP A 133 1.18 26.63 16.74
N LEU A 134 0.32 25.60 16.72
CA LEU A 134 -0.87 25.52 17.57
C LEU A 134 -0.55 25.18 19.06
N ARG A 135 0.70 24.87 19.39
CA ARG A 135 1.16 24.52 20.74
C ARG A 135 1.76 25.70 21.51
N THR A 136 1.98 26.81 20.84
CA THR A 136 2.45 28.09 21.45
C THR A 136 1.27 29.00 21.70
#